data_7e249e7b097ab7972305c15a279f47e2
#
_entry.id   7e249e7b097ab7972305c15a279f47e2
#
_cell.length_a   1.000
_cell.length_b   1.000
_cell.length_c   1.000
_cell.angle_alpha   90.00
_cell.angle_beta   90.00
_cell.angle_gamma   90.00
#
_symmetry.space_group_name_H-M   'P 1'
#
loop_
_entity.id
_entity.type
_entity.pdbx_description
1 polymer ?
#
loop_
_entity_poly.entity_id
_entity_poly.type
_entity_poly.pdbx_seq_one_letter_code
_entity_poly.pdbx_strand_id
1 'polypeptide(L)'
;AVNSATSGQDLVLKALGIKDCDIINPTISFMTTAVVPLWNNCTSNIVDVDPVTMCLDPEDVKRNLKPNTKAIIAVNQAGVPAPIDEIREFYDGLIIEDCAHSCYTPGAGTKGDVAVWSFQAVKTMPCGDGGMITTNDKELYDKLVPMTWLGITSTYSRVKKDDGLTGKPGYSWDYEVDMLGYKCYMIDLQAAICLEQMKKLDKNLEWRRHIQKRYNEELSDLIQIPPH
;
A
#
# COMPACT_ATOMS: atom_id res chain seq x y z
N ALA A 1 -0.68 6.96 8.12
CA ALA A 1 -1.18 5.64 8.51
C ALA A 1 -2.67 5.51 8.19
N VAL A 2 -3.09 4.32 7.78
CA VAL A 2 -4.47 3.98 7.39
C VAL A 2 -4.93 2.72 8.12
N ASN A 3 -6.25 2.45 8.10
CA ASN A 3 -6.81 1.30 8.80
C ASN A 3 -6.60 -0.04 8.06
N SER A 4 -6.17 -0.03 6.80
CA SER A 4 -5.81 -1.22 6.03
C SER A 4 -5.05 -0.86 4.76
N ALA A 5 -4.30 -1.80 4.18
CA ALA A 5 -3.70 -1.64 2.85
C ALA A 5 -4.76 -1.40 1.77
N THR A 6 -5.92 -2.04 1.90
CA THR A 6 -7.06 -1.86 0.97
C THR A 6 -7.50 -0.39 0.91
N SER A 7 -7.73 0.23 2.07
CA SER A 7 -8.04 1.66 2.13
C SER A 7 -6.88 2.52 1.60
N GLY A 8 -5.64 2.07 1.81
CA GLY A 8 -4.46 2.75 1.29
C GLY A 8 -4.43 2.81 -0.23
N GLN A 9 -4.65 1.68 -0.91
CA GLN A 9 -4.71 1.63 -2.37
C GLN A 9 -5.87 2.48 -2.92
N ASP A 10 -7.05 2.38 -2.32
CA ASP A 10 -8.22 3.15 -2.73
C ASP A 10 -8.01 4.66 -2.58
N LEU A 11 -7.42 5.08 -1.46
CA LEU A 11 -7.09 6.49 -1.23
C LEU A 11 -6.06 7.04 -2.22
N VAL A 12 -5.05 6.24 -2.59
CA VAL A 12 -4.05 6.66 -3.59
C VAL A 12 -4.73 6.94 -4.93
N LEU A 13 -5.58 6.03 -5.41
CA LEU A 13 -6.31 6.25 -6.67
C LEU A 13 -7.18 7.51 -6.60
N LYS A 14 -7.91 7.70 -5.51
CA LYS A 14 -8.78 8.86 -5.30
C LYS A 14 -8.00 10.18 -5.19
N ALA A 15 -6.89 10.20 -4.45
CA ALA A 15 -6.05 11.39 -4.29
C ALA A 15 -5.42 11.85 -5.61
N LEU A 16 -5.11 10.90 -6.49
CA LEU A 16 -4.56 11.16 -7.82
C LEU A 16 -5.65 11.34 -8.90
N GLY A 17 -6.94 11.19 -8.54
CA GLY A 17 -8.04 11.30 -9.49
C GLY A 17 -8.07 10.20 -10.53
N ILE A 18 -7.48 9.04 -10.24
CA ILE A 18 -7.46 7.87 -11.13
C ILE A 18 -8.84 7.22 -11.13
N LYS A 19 -9.54 7.31 -12.24
CA LYS A 19 -10.87 6.75 -12.48
C LYS A 19 -11.11 6.60 -13.98
N ASP A 20 -12.16 5.84 -14.34
CA ASP A 20 -12.61 5.66 -15.74
C ASP A 20 -11.48 5.20 -16.68
N CYS A 21 -10.59 4.35 -16.20
CA CYS A 21 -9.39 3.93 -16.93
C CYS A 21 -9.11 2.43 -16.74
N ASP A 22 -8.00 1.97 -17.29
CA ASP A 22 -7.50 0.60 -17.13
C ASP A 22 -6.39 0.59 -16.08
N ILE A 23 -6.44 -0.40 -15.17
CA ILE A 23 -5.42 -0.63 -14.14
C ILE A 23 -4.96 -2.08 -14.22
N ILE A 24 -3.68 -2.28 -14.45
CA ILE A 24 -3.06 -3.61 -14.49
C ILE A 24 -2.77 -4.09 -13.08
N ASN A 25 -3.05 -5.38 -12.82
CA ASN A 25 -2.75 -6.05 -11.56
C ASN A 25 -2.50 -7.55 -11.77
N PRO A 26 -1.77 -8.23 -10.87
CA PRO A 26 -1.42 -9.63 -11.03
C PRO A 26 -2.60 -10.57 -10.77
N THR A 27 -2.60 -11.71 -11.45
CA THR A 27 -3.57 -12.80 -11.24
C THR A 27 -3.40 -13.47 -9.86
N ILE A 28 -2.18 -13.47 -9.29
CA ILE A 28 -1.90 -13.98 -7.94
C ILE A 28 -1.75 -12.81 -7.00
N SER A 29 -2.78 -12.55 -6.21
CA SER A 29 -2.81 -11.47 -5.23
C SER A 29 -3.96 -11.65 -4.24
N PHE A 30 -4.00 -10.79 -3.22
CA PHE A 30 -5.21 -10.59 -2.44
C PHE A 30 -6.23 -9.81 -3.27
N MET A 31 -7.52 -10.06 -3.05
CA MET A 31 -8.64 -9.49 -3.84
C MET A 31 -8.62 -7.96 -3.95
N THR A 32 -7.95 -7.27 -3.03
CA THR A 32 -7.81 -5.81 -3.02
C THR A 32 -7.32 -5.26 -4.36
N THR A 33 -6.29 -5.86 -4.95
CA THR A 33 -5.69 -5.39 -6.19
C THR A 33 -6.66 -5.38 -7.37
N ALA A 34 -7.63 -6.30 -7.38
CA ALA A 34 -8.66 -6.38 -8.40
C ALA A 34 -9.91 -5.55 -8.07
N VAL A 35 -10.28 -5.44 -6.79
CA VAL A 35 -11.53 -4.79 -6.35
C VAL A 35 -11.38 -3.28 -6.24
N VAL A 36 -10.24 -2.78 -5.78
CA VAL A 36 -9.99 -1.33 -5.65
C VAL A 36 -10.07 -0.58 -6.98
N PRO A 37 -9.53 -1.08 -8.10
CA PRO A 37 -9.81 -0.50 -9.42
C PRO A 37 -11.31 -0.36 -9.71
N LEU A 38 -12.12 -1.39 -9.43
CA LEU A 38 -13.56 -1.37 -9.69
C LEU A 38 -14.29 -0.31 -8.85
N TRP A 39 -13.88 -0.10 -7.58
CA TRP A 39 -14.45 0.96 -6.74
C TRP A 39 -14.20 2.37 -7.29
N ASN A 40 -13.17 2.52 -8.12
CA ASN A 40 -12.82 3.77 -8.79
C ASN A 40 -13.30 3.82 -10.25
N ASN A 41 -14.30 2.99 -10.59
CA ASN A 41 -14.86 2.89 -11.95
C ASN A 41 -13.81 2.57 -13.02
N CYS A 42 -12.72 1.90 -12.65
CA CYS A 42 -11.68 1.44 -13.57
C CYS A 42 -11.90 -0.01 -13.97
N THR A 43 -11.35 -0.39 -15.12
CA THR A 43 -11.22 -1.80 -15.47
C THR A 43 -10.06 -2.42 -14.69
N SER A 44 -10.31 -3.53 -14.00
CA SER A 44 -9.27 -4.36 -13.41
C SER A 44 -8.72 -5.28 -14.50
N ASN A 45 -7.55 -4.95 -15.02
CA ASN A 45 -6.87 -5.69 -16.09
C ASN A 45 -5.90 -6.69 -15.45
N ILE A 46 -6.37 -7.93 -15.30
CA ILE A 46 -5.62 -8.99 -14.64
C ILE A 46 -4.66 -9.61 -15.64
N VAL A 47 -3.37 -9.60 -15.33
CA VAL A 47 -2.30 -10.16 -16.14
C VAL A 47 -1.59 -11.31 -15.43
N ASP A 48 -0.82 -12.08 -16.17
CA ASP A 48 -0.15 -13.25 -15.64
C ASP A 48 1.05 -12.87 -14.77
N VAL A 49 1.57 -13.87 -14.06
CA VAL A 49 2.73 -13.73 -13.18
C VAL A 49 3.86 -14.64 -13.65
N ASP A 50 5.09 -14.25 -13.37
CA ASP A 50 6.23 -15.13 -13.54
C ASP A 50 6.09 -16.37 -12.64
N PRO A 51 6.21 -17.59 -13.19
CA PRO A 51 5.94 -18.83 -12.45
C PRO A 51 6.97 -19.13 -11.36
N VAL A 52 8.09 -18.42 -11.33
CA VAL A 52 9.14 -18.60 -10.32
C VAL A 52 8.94 -17.65 -9.16
N THR A 53 8.74 -16.37 -9.46
CA THR A 53 8.61 -15.29 -8.46
C THR A 53 7.19 -15.11 -7.96
N MET A 54 6.18 -15.53 -8.75
CA MET A 54 4.75 -15.25 -8.53
C MET A 54 4.43 -13.75 -8.49
N CYS A 55 5.35 -12.90 -8.92
CA CYS A 55 5.13 -11.47 -9.16
C CYS A 55 4.69 -11.23 -10.61
N LEU A 56 4.25 -10.02 -10.93
CA LEU A 56 3.90 -9.64 -12.30
C LEU A 56 4.95 -10.11 -13.32
N ASP A 57 4.51 -10.70 -14.43
CA ASP A 57 5.36 -10.94 -15.60
C ASP A 57 5.47 -9.66 -16.43
N PRO A 58 6.66 -9.01 -16.55
CA PRO A 58 6.82 -7.79 -17.34
C PRO A 58 6.39 -7.92 -18.79
N GLU A 59 6.62 -9.09 -19.40
CA GLU A 59 6.23 -9.33 -20.79
C GLU A 59 4.70 -9.41 -20.95
N ASP A 60 4.01 -9.99 -19.97
CA ASP A 60 2.55 -10.00 -19.97
C ASP A 60 1.97 -8.61 -19.66
N VAL A 61 2.56 -7.86 -18.74
CA VAL A 61 2.23 -6.45 -18.53
C VAL A 61 2.33 -5.68 -19.85
N LYS A 62 3.45 -5.80 -20.55
CA LYS A 62 3.69 -5.11 -21.82
C LYS A 62 2.67 -5.46 -22.91
N ARG A 63 2.31 -6.74 -23.03
CA ARG A 63 1.29 -7.22 -23.98
C ARG A 63 -0.11 -6.69 -23.69
N ASN A 64 -0.42 -6.42 -22.43
CA ASN A 64 -1.75 -6.01 -21.98
C ASN A 64 -1.89 -4.50 -21.72
N LEU A 65 -0.83 -3.70 -21.96
CA LEU A 65 -0.91 -2.24 -21.91
C LEU A 65 -1.91 -1.71 -22.94
N LYS A 66 -2.77 -0.81 -22.49
CA LYS A 66 -3.75 -0.10 -23.32
C LYS A 66 -3.48 1.41 -23.29
N PRO A 67 -3.94 2.17 -24.27
CA PRO A 67 -3.75 3.63 -24.30
C PRO A 67 -4.34 4.35 -23.07
N ASN A 68 -5.34 3.75 -22.41
CA ASN A 68 -5.96 4.26 -21.20
C ASN A 68 -5.49 3.55 -19.92
N THR A 69 -4.44 2.73 -19.95
CA THR A 69 -3.82 2.20 -18.73
C THR A 69 -3.14 3.35 -17.97
N LYS A 70 -3.60 3.63 -16.75
CA LYS A 70 -3.13 4.75 -15.93
C LYS A 70 -2.37 4.34 -14.68
N ALA A 71 -2.51 3.09 -14.28
CA ALA A 71 -1.78 2.57 -13.12
C ALA A 71 -1.47 1.07 -13.27
N ILE A 72 -0.41 0.66 -12.58
CA ILE A 72 -0.06 -0.75 -12.36
C ILE A 72 0.03 -0.95 -10.85
N ILE A 73 -0.62 -1.99 -10.32
CA ILE A 73 -0.46 -2.42 -8.93
C ILE A 73 0.52 -3.60 -8.92
N ALA A 74 1.75 -3.34 -8.50
CA ALA A 74 2.83 -4.31 -8.47
C ALA A 74 2.97 -4.91 -7.07
N VAL A 75 2.61 -6.18 -6.91
CA VAL A 75 2.61 -6.87 -5.62
C VAL A 75 3.95 -7.54 -5.37
N ASN A 76 4.58 -7.24 -4.23
CA ASN A 76 5.75 -7.95 -3.72
C ASN A 76 5.30 -9.29 -3.11
N GLN A 77 5.00 -10.27 -3.95
CA GLN A 77 4.36 -11.52 -3.54
C GLN A 77 5.24 -12.31 -2.58
N ALA A 78 4.68 -12.69 -1.42
CA ALA A 78 5.38 -13.40 -0.34
C ALA A 78 6.71 -12.74 0.11
N GLY A 79 6.90 -11.45 -0.18
CA GLY A 79 8.12 -10.71 0.12
C GLY A 79 9.14 -10.68 -1.02
N VAL A 80 8.88 -11.36 -2.14
CA VAL A 80 9.71 -11.26 -3.35
C VAL A 80 9.44 -9.92 -4.03
N PRO A 81 10.47 -9.11 -4.32
CA PRO A 81 10.27 -7.81 -4.98
C PRO A 81 9.66 -7.97 -6.38
N ALA A 82 8.64 -7.18 -6.67
CA ALA A 82 8.07 -7.09 -8.01
C ALA A 82 9.08 -6.47 -8.98
N PRO A 83 9.06 -6.86 -10.29
CA PRO A 83 10.03 -6.41 -11.30
C PRO A 83 9.73 -4.98 -11.80
N ILE A 84 9.64 -4.02 -10.87
CA ILE A 84 9.24 -2.64 -11.18
C ILE A 84 10.26 -1.96 -12.09
N ASP A 85 11.56 -2.22 -11.90
CA ASP A 85 12.61 -1.62 -12.73
C ASP A 85 12.46 -2.06 -14.20
N GLU A 86 12.13 -3.33 -14.45
CA GLU A 86 11.88 -3.87 -15.79
C GLU A 86 10.61 -3.27 -16.40
N ILE A 87 9.54 -3.13 -15.61
CA ILE A 87 8.29 -2.50 -16.04
C ILE A 87 8.54 -1.02 -16.41
N ARG A 88 9.40 -0.32 -15.69
CA ARG A 88 9.79 1.07 -15.96
C ARG A 88 10.50 1.28 -17.31
N GLU A 89 11.09 0.24 -17.89
CA GLU A 89 11.71 0.35 -19.21
C GLU A 89 10.70 0.70 -20.30
N PHE A 90 9.40 0.42 -20.09
CA PHE A 90 8.35 0.64 -21.11
C PHE A 90 7.07 1.30 -20.58
N TYR A 91 7.00 1.63 -19.28
CA TYR A 91 5.83 2.25 -18.66
C TYR A 91 6.19 3.40 -17.73
N ASP A 92 5.75 4.61 -18.09
CA ASP A 92 6.00 5.86 -17.32
C ASP A 92 4.83 6.28 -16.43
N GLY A 93 3.74 5.52 -16.42
CA GLY A 93 2.56 5.82 -15.60
C GLY A 93 2.73 5.46 -14.12
N LEU A 94 1.66 5.63 -13.35
CA LEU A 94 1.64 5.34 -11.91
C LEU A 94 1.92 3.86 -11.63
N ILE A 95 2.89 3.57 -10.76
CA ILE A 95 3.09 2.24 -10.18
C ILE A 95 2.85 2.32 -8.67
N ILE A 96 1.82 1.60 -8.21
CA ILE A 96 1.56 1.37 -6.79
C ILE A 96 2.29 0.08 -6.39
N GLU A 97 3.28 0.20 -5.53
CA GLU A 97 3.98 -0.95 -4.97
C GLU A 97 3.20 -1.51 -3.78
N ASP A 98 2.59 -2.68 -3.95
CA ASP A 98 1.90 -3.35 -2.85
C ASP A 98 2.90 -4.13 -2.00
N CYS A 99 3.25 -3.52 -0.88
CA CYS A 99 4.19 -4.03 0.12
C CYS A 99 3.51 -4.82 1.25
N ALA A 100 2.28 -5.31 1.04
CA ALA A 100 1.53 -6.02 2.10
C ALA A 100 2.23 -7.28 2.62
N HIS A 101 3.17 -7.87 1.87
CA HIS A 101 3.97 -9.03 2.26
C HIS A 101 5.45 -8.72 2.53
N SER A 102 5.91 -7.49 2.31
CA SER A 102 7.33 -7.18 2.20
C SER A 102 7.84 -6.19 3.27
N CYS A 103 7.18 -6.11 4.42
CA CYS A 103 7.52 -5.17 5.50
C CYS A 103 9.02 -5.18 5.90
N TYR A 104 9.77 -6.20 5.51
CA TYR A 104 11.20 -6.35 5.81
C TYR A 104 12.05 -6.75 4.62
N THR A 105 11.49 -6.72 3.45
CA THR A 105 12.26 -6.96 2.23
C THR A 105 13.13 -5.74 1.95
N PRO A 106 14.46 -5.89 1.83
CA PRO A 106 15.33 -4.78 1.51
C PRO A 106 14.93 -4.10 0.20
N GLY A 107 14.79 -2.77 0.23
CA GLY A 107 14.39 -1.98 -0.93
C GLY A 107 12.89 -2.01 -1.26
N ALA A 108 12.07 -2.78 -0.57
CA ALA A 108 10.62 -2.71 -0.75
C ALA A 108 10.09 -1.31 -0.43
N GLY A 109 9.11 -0.86 -1.20
CA GLY A 109 8.48 0.45 -1.05
C GLY A 109 9.29 1.62 -1.60
N THR A 110 10.37 1.35 -2.36
CA THR A 110 11.24 2.39 -2.91
C THR A 110 11.27 2.46 -4.45
N LYS A 111 10.61 1.53 -5.11
CA LYS A 111 10.63 1.37 -6.57
C LYS A 111 9.38 1.96 -7.25
N GLY A 112 8.23 1.82 -6.63
CA GLY A 112 6.98 2.46 -7.09
C GLY A 112 6.95 3.96 -6.76
N ASP A 113 5.99 4.68 -7.35
CA ASP A 113 5.73 6.10 -7.04
C ASP A 113 5.14 6.26 -5.64
N VAL A 114 4.43 5.23 -5.20
CA VAL A 114 3.81 5.14 -3.89
C VAL A 114 3.80 3.68 -3.45
N ALA A 115 4.04 3.43 -2.18
CA ALA A 115 3.95 2.09 -1.62
C ALA A 115 2.85 1.99 -0.57
N VAL A 116 2.20 0.82 -0.52
CA VAL A 116 1.12 0.53 0.41
C VAL A 116 1.46 -0.72 1.23
N TRP A 117 1.35 -0.59 2.55
CA TRP A 117 1.75 -1.60 3.53
C TRP A 117 0.56 -2.12 4.31
N SER A 118 0.60 -3.39 4.72
CA SER A 118 -0.42 -4.02 5.54
C SER A 118 0.13 -4.47 6.89
N PHE A 119 -0.63 -4.18 7.94
CA PHE A 119 -0.38 -4.64 9.31
C PHE A 119 -1.51 -5.51 9.84
N GLN A 120 -2.23 -6.17 8.93
CA GLN A 120 -3.28 -7.11 9.25
C GLN A 120 -2.73 -8.31 10.05
N ALA A 121 -3.56 -9.02 10.81
CA ALA A 121 -3.17 -10.02 11.80
C ALA A 121 -2.22 -11.13 11.29
N VAL A 122 -2.28 -11.49 9.99
CA VAL A 122 -1.42 -12.54 9.39
C VAL A 122 -0.10 -12.01 8.84
N LYS A 123 0.11 -10.67 8.85
CA LYS A 123 1.31 -10.06 8.24
C LYS A 123 2.53 -10.17 9.14
N THR A 124 3.69 -9.89 8.59
CA THR A 124 4.99 -10.00 9.30
C THR A 124 5.05 -9.07 10.51
N MET A 125 4.41 -7.90 10.45
CA MET A 125 4.27 -6.95 11.55
C MET A 125 2.78 -6.68 11.79
N PRO A 126 2.09 -7.49 12.62
CA PRO A 126 0.65 -7.38 12.79
C PRO A 126 0.25 -6.41 13.90
N CYS A 127 -0.85 -5.67 13.71
CA CYS A 127 -1.51 -4.92 14.76
C CYS A 127 -3.03 -5.19 14.85
N GLY A 128 -3.46 -6.35 14.35
CA GLY A 128 -4.87 -6.73 14.23
C GLY A 128 -5.39 -6.38 12.85
N ASP A 129 -5.57 -5.10 12.56
CA ASP A 129 -5.73 -4.54 11.23
C ASP A 129 -5.02 -3.19 11.16
N GLY A 130 -4.58 -2.78 9.99
CA GLY A 130 -3.85 -1.54 9.79
C GLY A 130 -3.09 -1.52 8.47
N GLY A 131 -2.63 -0.34 8.11
CA GLY A 131 -1.81 -0.13 6.92
C GLY A 131 -1.07 1.19 6.95
N MET A 132 -0.25 1.39 5.93
CA MET A 132 0.46 2.64 5.72
C MET A 132 0.58 2.93 4.22
N ILE A 133 0.62 4.19 3.88
CA ILE A 133 1.01 4.68 2.56
C ILE A 133 2.32 5.42 2.75
N THR A 134 3.30 5.13 1.90
CA THR A 134 4.58 5.86 1.86
C THR A 134 4.83 6.39 0.45
N THR A 135 5.28 7.63 0.35
CA THR A 135 5.61 8.30 -0.91
C THR A 135 6.65 9.38 -0.69
N ASN A 136 7.42 9.68 -1.72
CA ASN A 136 8.32 10.84 -1.76
C ASN A 136 7.64 12.07 -2.37
N ASP A 137 6.42 11.93 -2.91
CA ASP A 137 5.62 13.02 -3.44
C ASP A 137 4.92 13.76 -2.30
N LYS A 138 5.39 14.99 -2.05
CA LYS A 138 4.85 15.87 -0.99
C LYS A 138 3.41 16.31 -1.29
N GLU A 139 3.06 16.54 -2.54
CA GLU A 139 1.71 16.96 -2.91
C GLU A 139 0.69 15.84 -2.69
N LEU A 140 1.07 14.61 -3.07
CA LEU A 140 0.27 13.42 -2.78
C LEU A 140 0.11 13.20 -1.28
N TYR A 141 1.20 13.33 -0.50
CA TYR A 141 1.14 13.24 0.97
C TYR A 141 0.16 14.24 1.57
N ASP A 142 0.24 15.52 1.15
CA ASP A 142 -0.61 16.59 1.67
C ASP A 142 -2.10 16.39 1.34
N LYS A 143 -2.41 15.72 0.22
CA LYS A 143 -3.78 15.30 -0.12
C LYS A 143 -4.23 14.09 0.70
N LEU A 144 -3.37 13.10 0.86
CA LEU A 144 -3.72 11.84 1.54
C LEU A 144 -4.02 12.04 3.02
N VAL A 145 -3.28 12.90 3.72
CA VAL A 145 -3.44 13.07 5.17
C VAL A 145 -4.86 13.50 5.54
N PRO A 146 -5.42 14.60 5.03
CA PRO A 146 -6.79 14.99 5.34
C PRO A 146 -7.84 13.99 4.80
N MET A 147 -7.57 13.34 3.67
CA MET A 147 -8.48 12.33 3.12
C MET A 147 -8.67 11.12 4.05
N THR A 148 -7.71 10.81 4.91
CA THR A 148 -7.88 9.71 5.90
C THR A 148 -8.88 10.06 6.99
N TRP A 149 -9.18 11.35 7.20
CA TRP A 149 -10.06 11.86 8.24
C TRP A 149 -11.05 12.86 7.67
N LEU A 150 -11.98 12.38 6.83
CA LEU A 150 -13.14 13.12 6.32
C LEU A 150 -12.82 14.43 5.59
N GLY A 151 -11.59 14.63 5.12
CA GLY A 151 -11.18 15.86 4.44
C GLY A 151 -10.92 17.04 5.37
N ILE A 152 -10.78 16.77 6.68
CA ILE A 152 -10.51 17.80 7.69
C ILE A 152 -9.02 18.17 7.66
N THR A 153 -8.70 19.41 7.33
CA THR A 153 -7.32 19.91 7.20
C THR A 153 -6.75 20.43 8.52
N SER A 154 -7.61 20.85 9.44
CA SER A 154 -7.22 21.46 10.72
C SER A 154 -6.92 20.47 11.85
N THR A 155 -6.95 19.14 11.61
CA THR A 155 -6.83 18.09 12.64
C THR A 155 -5.53 18.12 13.44
N TYR A 156 -4.45 18.65 12.89
CA TYR A 156 -3.18 18.76 13.62
C TYR A 156 -3.05 20.04 14.45
N SER A 157 -3.93 21.00 14.27
CA SER A 157 -3.96 22.19 15.11
C SER A 157 -5.14 22.15 16.09
N ARG A 158 -5.17 21.14 16.95
CA ARG A 158 -5.93 21.22 18.21
C ARG A 158 -5.41 22.32 19.13
N VAL A 159 -4.39 23.03 18.71
CA VAL A 159 -3.94 24.26 19.31
C VAL A 159 -4.80 25.38 18.74
N LYS A 160 -5.66 25.92 19.58
CA LYS A 160 -6.46 27.12 19.33
C LYS A 160 -5.67 28.14 18.52
N LYS A 161 -5.97 28.30 17.24
CA LYS A 161 -5.66 29.55 16.58
C LYS A 161 -6.66 30.56 17.14
N ASP A 162 -6.15 31.54 17.89
CA ASP A 162 -6.85 32.80 18.12
C ASP A 162 -7.21 33.28 16.71
N ASP A 163 -8.50 33.49 16.44
CA ASP A 163 -8.96 33.98 15.13
C ASP A 163 -8.52 35.40 14.87
N GLY A 164 -7.80 36.02 15.82
CA GLY A 164 -7.30 37.39 15.74
C GLY A 164 -8.38 38.47 15.58
N LEU A 165 -9.62 38.08 15.37
CA LEU A 165 -10.75 38.97 15.08
C LEU A 165 -11.73 39.08 16.24
N THR A 166 -12.00 37.98 16.96
CA THR A 166 -13.03 37.97 18.02
C THR A 166 -12.48 37.80 19.41
N GLY A 167 -11.18 37.42 19.57
CA GLY A 167 -10.55 37.15 20.85
C GLY A 167 -11.17 35.95 21.60
N LYS A 168 -12.03 35.20 20.94
CA LYS A 168 -12.66 33.98 21.51
C LYS A 168 -11.82 32.77 21.21
N PRO A 169 -11.57 31.91 22.21
CA PRO A 169 -10.92 30.61 21.96
C PRO A 169 -11.81 29.80 21.01
N GLY A 170 -11.30 29.44 19.82
CA GLY A 170 -11.96 28.55 18.89
C GLY A 170 -12.28 27.23 19.60
N TYR A 171 -13.45 26.67 19.34
CA TYR A 171 -13.83 25.38 19.92
C TYR A 171 -13.08 24.25 19.23
N SER A 172 -12.65 23.24 19.97
CA SER A 172 -11.90 22.07 19.46
C SER A 172 -12.68 21.19 18.48
N TRP A 173 -13.96 21.46 18.27
CA TRP A 173 -14.86 20.80 17.32
C TRP A 173 -15.22 21.66 16.10
N ASP A 174 -14.62 22.82 15.94
CA ASP A 174 -14.76 23.64 14.74
C ASP A 174 -13.76 23.14 13.70
N TYR A 175 -14.26 22.48 12.67
CA TYR A 175 -13.47 21.86 11.62
C TYR A 175 -13.73 22.53 10.28
N GLU A 176 -12.67 22.79 9.54
CA GLU A 176 -12.74 23.08 8.11
C GLU A 176 -12.63 21.78 7.31
N VAL A 177 -13.55 21.61 6.37
CA VAL A 177 -13.57 20.46 5.46
C VAL A 177 -13.34 20.97 4.05
N ASP A 178 -12.12 20.80 3.53
CA ASP A 178 -11.69 21.40 2.26
C ASP A 178 -11.81 20.41 1.08
N MET A 179 -11.97 19.14 1.36
CA MET A 179 -12.06 18.10 0.34
C MET A 179 -12.91 16.91 0.78
N LEU A 180 -13.33 16.11 -0.19
CA LEU A 180 -13.97 14.83 0.11
C LEU A 180 -12.93 13.87 0.72
N GLY A 181 -13.21 13.41 1.94
CA GLY A 181 -12.38 12.46 2.65
C GLY A 181 -13.16 11.25 3.16
N TYR A 182 -12.42 10.33 3.79
CA TYR A 182 -12.93 9.03 4.26
C TYR A 182 -12.52 8.83 5.72
N LYS A 183 -13.21 7.96 6.44
CA LYS A 183 -12.82 7.62 7.80
C LYS A 183 -12.01 6.32 7.80
N CYS A 184 -10.73 6.41 7.45
CA CYS A 184 -9.87 5.25 7.26
C CYS A 184 -8.46 5.41 7.85
N TYR A 185 -8.30 6.29 8.84
CA TYR A 185 -7.06 6.42 9.60
C TYR A 185 -6.84 5.22 10.54
N MET A 186 -5.58 4.96 10.86
CA MET A 186 -5.21 4.02 11.92
C MET A 186 -5.52 4.63 13.29
N ILE A 187 -6.18 3.90 14.17
CA ILE A 187 -6.45 4.35 15.54
C ILE A 187 -5.22 4.15 16.44
N ASP A 188 -5.12 4.92 17.52
CA ASP A 188 -3.97 4.92 18.43
C ASP A 188 -3.71 3.54 19.05
N LEU A 189 -4.76 2.74 19.30
CA LEU A 189 -4.62 1.37 19.81
C LEU A 189 -3.85 0.47 18.83
N GLN A 190 -4.20 0.53 17.55
CA GLN A 190 -3.51 -0.23 16.49
C GLN A 190 -2.07 0.25 16.34
N ALA A 191 -1.85 1.57 16.36
CA ALA A 191 -0.52 2.15 16.29
C ALA A 191 0.37 1.72 17.47
N ALA A 192 -0.17 1.70 18.69
CA ALA A 192 0.55 1.24 19.88
C ALA A 192 0.95 -0.24 19.77
N ILE A 193 0.05 -1.10 19.29
CA ILE A 193 0.36 -2.52 19.05
C ILE A 193 1.44 -2.65 17.98
N CYS A 194 1.35 -1.88 16.89
CA CYS A 194 2.32 -1.89 15.79
C CYS A 194 3.73 -1.52 16.29
N LEU A 195 3.85 -0.49 17.11
CA LEU A 195 5.11 -0.06 17.72
C LEU A 195 5.73 -1.16 18.60
N GLU A 196 4.92 -1.91 19.34
CA GLU A 196 5.41 -3.04 20.13
C GLU A 196 5.80 -4.25 19.26
N GLN A 197 5.11 -4.47 18.15
CA GLN A 197 5.49 -5.53 17.21
C GLN A 197 6.80 -5.21 16.47
N MET A 198 7.05 -3.94 16.16
CA MET A 198 8.33 -3.51 15.57
C MET A 198 9.53 -3.94 16.42
N LYS A 199 9.44 -3.87 17.74
CA LYS A 199 10.53 -4.28 18.66
C LYS A 199 10.83 -5.78 18.61
N LYS A 200 9.89 -6.59 18.13
CA LYS A 200 10.00 -8.06 18.05
C LYS A 200 10.35 -8.55 16.64
N LEU A 201 10.40 -7.65 15.70
CA LEU A 201 10.39 -7.97 14.27
C LEU A 201 11.63 -8.75 13.85
N ASP A 202 12.83 -8.34 14.27
CA ASP A 202 14.09 -9.04 13.94
C ASP A 202 14.05 -10.50 14.40
N LYS A 203 13.62 -10.74 15.64
CA LYS A 203 13.47 -12.09 16.19
C LYS A 203 12.44 -12.92 15.41
N ASN A 204 11.31 -12.31 15.03
CA ASN A 204 10.29 -12.99 14.26
C ASN A 204 10.79 -13.36 12.85
N LEU A 205 11.62 -12.50 12.25
CA LEU A 205 12.26 -12.75 10.96
C LEU A 205 13.27 -13.90 11.03
N GLU A 206 14.10 -13.96 12.06
CA GLU A 206 15.03 -15.08 12.28
C GLU A 206 14.27 -16.40 12.33
N TRP A 207 13.16 -16.47 13.06
CA TRP A 207 12.31 -17.65 13.12
C TRP A 207 11.71 -18.02 11.75
N ARG A 208 11.20 -17.06 11.01
CA ARG A 208 10.64 -17.28 9.67
C ARG A 208 11.71 -17.80 8.71
N ARG A 209 12.90 -17.20 8.72
CA ARG A 209 14.04 -17.66 7.91
C ARG A 209 14.49 -19.06 8.28
N HIS A 210 14.50 -19.40 9.57
CA HIS A 210 14.81 -20.74 10.04
C HIS A 210 13.79 -21.77 9.51
N ILE A 211 12.50 -21.47 9.61
CA ILE A 211 11.43 -22.33 9.08
C ILE A 211 11.56 -22.47 7.56
N GLN A 212 11.75 -21.38 6.84
CA GLN A 212 11.93 -21.40 5.39
C GLN A 212 13.13 -22.27 4.99
N LYS A 213 14.25 -22.11 5.67
CA LYS A 213 15.45 -22.92 5.41
C LYS A 213 15.13 -24.43 5.56
N ARG A 214 14.43 -24.81 6.61
CA ARG A 214 14.02 -26.20 6.81
C ARG A 214 13.12 -26.72 5.69
N TYR A 215 12.13 -25.94 5.27
CA TYR A 215 11.28 -26.31 4.14
C TYR A 215 12.10 -26.49 2.86
N ASN A 216 13.04 -25.60 2.59
CA ASN A 216 13.89 -25.70 1.42
C ASN A 216 14.77 -26.96 1.45
N GLU A 217 15.34 -27.29 2.62
CA GLU A 217 16.17 -28.48 2.78
C GLU A 217 15.37 -29.80 2.72
N GLU A 218 14.16 -29.81 3.26
CA GLU A 218 13.36 -31.04 3.39
C GLU A 218 12.41 -31.30 2.19
N LEU A 219 12.08 -30.24 1.40
CA LEU A 219 11.07 -30.33 0.34
C LEU A 219 11.60 -30.03 -1.06
N SER A 220 12.88 -29.66 -1.24
CA SER A 220 13.44 -29.27 -2.54
C SER A 220 13.26 -30.30 -3.66
N ASP A 221 13.23 -31.57 -3.29
CA ASP A 221 13.04 -32.67 -4.25
C ASP A 221 11.57 -32.95 -4.61
N LEU A 222 10.64 -32.29 -3.90
CA LEU A 222 9.20 -32.51 -4.02
C LEU A 222 8.44 -31.33 -4.61
N ILE A 223 8.93 -30.10 -4.38
CA ILE A 223 8.26 -28.87 -4.80
C ILE A 223 9.26 -27.85 -5.34
N GLN A 224 8.76 -26.93 -6.14
CA GLN A 224 9.53 -25.74 -6.54
C GLN A 224 9.74 -24.85 -5.32
N ILE A 225 10.99 -24.51 -5.03
CA ILE A 225 11.35 -23.57 -3.95
C ILE A 225 11.27 -22.15 -4.48
N PRO A 226 10.58 -21.23 -3.78
CA PRO A 226 10.58 -19.81 -4.14
C PRO A 226 11.98 -19.20 -4.12
N PRO A 227 12.26 -18.17 -4.93
CA PRO A 227 13.55 -17.47 -4.90
C PRO A 227 13.74 -16.77 -3.55
N HIS A 228 15.02 -16.54 -3.18
CA HIS A 228 15.44 -15.90 -1.93
C HIS A 228 15.84 -14.45 -2.14
#